data_a78b7ed45c4de677fa5cc16d5cc08fed
#
_entry.id   a78b7ed45c4de677fa5cc16d5cc08fed
#
_cell.length_a   1.000
_cell.length_b   1.000
_cell.length_c   1.000
_cell.angle_alpha   90.00
_cell.angle_beta   90.00
_cell.angle_gamma   90.00
#
_symmetry.space_group_name_H-M   'P 1'
#
loop_
_entity.id
_entity.type
_entity.pdbx_description
1 polymer ?
#
loop_
_entity_poly.entity_id
_entity_poly.type
_entity_poly.pdbx_seq_one_letter_code
_entity_poly.pdbx_strand_id
1 'polypeptide(L)'
;MNRRYRKTVIAGNWKMNMTATETKKFAEDLKKIMPRAKWCDTLICVPACNISTAMKAFKDLRISVGAENVYFEEKGAYTGEVSADMLKDLGVKYVIVGHSERRQYFCETDQTVNKKVHAVLNAGMNPIICVGESLEQRETGITNEWLSLIHISEPTR
;
A
#
# COMPACT_ATOMS: atom_id res chain seq x y z
N MET A 1 0.66 7.12 -24.27
CA MET A 1 -0.16 6.61 -23.16
C MET A 1 -1.36 7.54 -23.03
N ASN A 2 -2.59 7.01 -23.11
CA ASN A 2 -3.79 7.85 -23.10
C ASN A 2 -4.12 8.27 -21.65
N ARG A 3 -3.70 9.49 -21.27
CA ARG A 3 -3.89 10.05 -19.91
C ARG A 3 -5.37 10.22 -19.50
N ARG A 4 -6.32 10.04 -20.42
CA ARG A 4 -7.77 10.11 -20.12
C ARG A 4 -8.26 8.98 -19.20
N TYR A 5 -7.57 7.84 -19.15
CA TYR A 5 -8.01 6.64 -18.43
C TYR A 5 -7.15 6.25 -17.23
N ARG A 6 -6.01 6.91 -17.01
CA ARG A 6 -5.11 6.62 -15.89
C ARG A 6 -4.70 7.90 -15.19
N LYS A 7 -5.15 8.05 -13.96
CA LYS A 7 -4.74 9.15 -13.10
C LYS A 7 -3.32 8.91 -12.59
N THR A 8 -2.51 9.97 -12.57
CA THR A 8 -1.18 9.89 -11.96
C THR A 8 -1.32 9.77 -10.45
N VAL A 9 -0.65 8.80 -9.86
CA VAL A 9 -0.59 8.57 -8.42
C VAL A 9 0.85 8.67 -7.96
N ILE A 10 1.10 9.49 -6.94
CA ILE A 10 2.40 9.58 -6.26
C ILE A 10 2.21 9.01 -4.86
N ALA A 11 2.84 7.86 -4.61
CA ALA A 11 2.72 7.11 -3.36
C ALA A 11 4.05 7.09 -2.60
N GLY A 12 4.04 7.55 -1.35
CA GLY A 12 5.13 7.36 -0.41
C GLY A 12 4.88 6.12 0.45
N ASN A 13 5.91 5.33 0.70
CA ASN A 13 5.89 4.22 1.64
C ASN A 13 6.84 4.53 2.80
N TRP A 14 6.32 4.70 4.00
CA TRP A 14 7.15 5.01 5.16
C TRP A 14 7.93 3.81 5.66
N LYS A 15 7.46 2.61 5.35
CA LYS A 15 8.02 1.39 5.91
C LYS A 15 7.96 1.44 7.45
N MET A 16 8.93 0.86 8.14
CA MET A 16 8.99 0.86 9.61
C MET A 16 9.68 2.15 10.13
N ASN A 17 9.05 3.30 9.85
CA ASN A 17 9.51 4.60 10.32
C ASN A 17 8.36 5.44 10.83
N MET A 18 8.68 6.51 11.53
CA MET A 18 7.77 7.54 12.05
C MET A 18 6.91 7.07 13.23
N THR A 19 7.09 7.74 14.33
CA THR A 19 6.18 7.67 15.48
C THR A 19 4.93 8.51 15.26
N ALA A 20 3.93 8.39 16.13
CA ALA A 20 2.72 9.22 16.08
C ALA A 20 3.03 10.72 16.24
N THR A 21 4.04 11.08 17.04
CA THR A 21 4.49 12.46 17.23
C THR A 21 5.15 13.02 15.97
N GLU A 22 6.04 12.24 15.36
CA GLU A 22 6.71 12.60 14.10
C GLU A 22 5.71 12.71 12.95
N THR A 23 4.68 11.83 12.91
CA THR A 23 3.59 11.91 11.94
C THR A 23 2.86 13.26 11.99
N LYS A 24 2.56 13.77 13.18
CA LYS A 24 1.92 15.09 13.37
C LYS A 24 2.84 16.20 12.88
N LYS A 25 4.11 16.19 13.31
CA LYS A 25 5.10 17.18 12.89
C LYS A 25 5.29 17.20 11.38
N PHE A 26 5.40 16.01 10.76
CA PHE A 26 5.49 15.88 9.31
C PHE A 26 4.29 16.52 8.60
N ALA A 27 3.07 16.30 9.09
CA ALA A 27 1.86 16.91 8.51
C ALA A 27 1.88 18.44 8.60
N GLU A 28 2.33 18.99 9.74
CA GLU A 28 2.49 20.44 9.93
C GLU A 28 3.50 21.04 8.97
N ASP A 29 4.65 20.40 8.79
CA ASP A 29 5.68 20.87 7.87
C ASP A 29 5.24 20.75 6.41
N LEU A 30 4.59 19.65 6.07
CA LEU A 30 4.06 19.42 4.72
C LEU A 30 2.97 20.45 4.35
N LYS A 31 2.15 20.86 5.30
CA LYS A 31 1.11 21.89 5.10
C LYS A 31 1.69 23.23 4.60
N LYS A 32 2.91 23.55 5.00
CA LYS A 32 3.58 24.81 4.61
C LYS A 32 4.02 24.83 3.15
N ILE A 33 4.31 23.64 2.58
CA ILE A 33 4.91 23.50 1.25
C ILE A 33 4.00 22.82 0.23
N MET A 34 2.83 22.29 0.65
CA MET A 34 1.90 21.60 -0.25
C MET A 34 1.39 22.51 -1.37
N PRO A 35 1.55 22.14 -2.64
CA PRO A 35 1.04 22.93 -3.75
C PRO A 35 -0.50 22.89 -3.80
N ARG A 36 -1.11 23.99 -4.24
CA ARG A 36 -2.57 24.07 -4.41
C ARG A 36 -3.09 23.31 -5.63
N ALA A 37 -2.23 23.06 -6.62
CA ALA A 37 -2.61 22.42 -7.87
C ALA A 37 -2.86 20.90 -7.68
N LYS A 38 -3.94 20.40 -8.32
CA LYS A 38 -4.31 18.98 -8.32
C LYS A 38 -4.10 18.37 -9.70
N TRP A 39 -2.89 17.95 -10.00
CA TRP A 39 -2.60 17.23 -11.24
C TRP A 39 -2.35 15.72 -11.03
N CYS A 40 -2.23 15.29 -9.77
CA CYS A 40 -2.07 13.89 -9.39
C CYS A 40 -2.79 13.59 -8.08
N ASP A 41 -3.03 12.32 -7.80
CA ASP A 41 -3.36 11.85 -6.45
C ASP A 41 -2.06 11.61 -5.68
N THR A 42 -2.02 12.14 -4.46
CA THR A 42 -0.91 11.93 -3.54
C THR A 42 -1.40 11.05 -2.39
N LEU A 43 -0.61 10.05 -2.05
CA LEU A 43 -0.89 9.19 -0.90
C LEU A 43 0.39 8.85 -0.13
N ILE A 44 0.22 8.58 1.15
CA ILE A 44 1.29 8.10 2.02
C ILE A 44 0.79 6.84 2.71
N CYS A 45 1.51 5.74 2.50
CA CYS A 45 1.30 4.49 3.22
C CYS A 45 2.13 4.53 4.51
N VAL A 46 1.47 4.26 5.62
CA VAL A 46 2.04 4.38 6.97
C VAL A 46 1.89 3.08 7.75
N PRO A 47 2.76 2.82 8.75
CA PRO A 47 2.57 1.71 9.68
C PRO A 47 1.19 1.69 10.32
N ALA A 48 0.65 0.50 10.59
CA ALA A 48 -0.71 0.33 11.13
C ALA A 48 -0.96 1.18 12.39
N CYS A 49 0.03 1.27 13.30
CA CYS A 49 -0.05 2.09 14.53
C CYS A 49 -0.20 3.60 14.25
N ASN A 50 0.16 4.07 13.07
CA ASN A 50 0.11 5.48 12.70
C ASN A 50 -1.13 5.86 11.86
N ILE A 51 -1.91 4.90 11.36
CA ILE A 51 -3.03 5.17 10.45
C ILE A 51 -4.01 6.17 11.08
N SER A 52 -4.50 5.93 12.29
CA SER A 52 -5.44 6.84 12.96
C SER A 52 -4.88 8.24 13.15
N THR A 53 -3.59 8.35 13.49
CA THR A 53 -2.90 9.65 13.63
C THR A 53 -2.76 10.35 12.29
N ALA A 54 -2.34 9.63 11.24
CA ALA A 54 -2.18 10.16 9.90
C ALA A 54 -3.52 10.63 9.32
N MET A 55 -4.60 9.86 9.51
CA MET A 55 -5.95 10.25 9.06
C MET A 55 -6.39 11.59 9.65
N LYS A 56 -6.09 11.84 10.93
CA LYS A 56 -6.39 13.11 11.59
C LYS A 56 -5.46 14.23 11.11
N ALA A 57 -4.15 13.96 11.05
CA ALA A 57 -3.14 14.96 10.73
C ALA A 57 -3.20 15.42 9.25
N PHE A 58 -3.58 14.53 8.32
CA PHE A 58 -3.67 14.83 6.89
C PHE A 58 -5.07 15.27 6.43
N LYS A 59 -6.04 15.42 7.34
CA LYS A 59 -7.44 15.73 7.01
C LYS A 59 -7.57 16.95 6.08
N ASP A 60 -6.80 18.02 6.35
CA ASP A 60 -6.82 19.25 5.56
C ASP A 60 -5.79 19.27 4.42
N LEU A 61 -4.98 18.22 4.32
CA LEU A 61 -4.05 18.00 3.24
C LEU A 61 -4.72 17.12 2.18
N ARG A 62 -4.46 17.39 0.92
CA ARG A 62 -5.00 16.58 -0.18
C ARG A 62 -4.21 15.28 -0.37
N ILE A 63 -3.93 14.60 0.74
CA ILE A 63 -3.16 13.38 0.81
C ILE A 63 -4.08 12.28 1.31
N SER A 64 -4.13 11.18 0.59
CA SER A 64 -4.78 9.96 1.06
C SER A 64 -3.84 9.17 1.96
N VAL A 65 -4.39 8.54 2.98
CA VAL A 65 -3.64 7.59 3.81
C VAL A 65 -3.80 6.19 3.24
N GLY A 66 -2.70 5.49 3.12
CA GLY A 66 -2.63 4.08 2.76
C GLY A 66 -2.11 3.24 3.92
N ALA A 67 -2.37 1.95 3.87
CA ALA A 67 -1.76 0.94 4.73
C ALA A 67 -0.61 0.23 4.03
N GLU A 68 0.36 -0.25 4.77
CA GLU A 68 1.55 -0.94 4.26
C GLU A 68 1.35 -2.45 4.12
N ASN A 69 0.28 -2.97 4.70
CA ASN A 69 -0.10 -4.38 4.66
C ASN A 69 -1.57 -4.56 5.03
N VAL A 70 -2.11 -5.74 4.78
CA VAL A 70 -3.41 -6.23 5.22
C VAL A 70 -3.35 -7.74 5.37
N TYR A 71 -4.18 -8.32 6.23
CA TYR A 71 -4.43 -9.74 6.22
C TYR A 71 -5.66 -10.06 5.36
N PHE A 72 -5.72 -11.26 4.79
CA PHE A 72 -6.77 -11.63 3.83
C PHE A 72 -8.04 -12.19 4.48
N GLU A 73 -7.99 -12.56 5.76
CA GLU A 73 -9.18 -12.99 6.52
C GLU A 73 -9.89 -11.78 7.12
N GLU A 74 -11.21 -11.85 7.18
CA GLU A 74 -12.04 -10.76 7.69
C GLU A 74 -11.88 -10.56 9.21
N LYS A 75 -11.82 -11.68 9.95
CA LYS A 75 -11.66 -11.72 11.41
C LYS A 75 -11.23 -13.11 11.87
N GLY A 76 -10.69 -13.20 13.07
CA GLY A 76 -10.36 -14.51 13.65
C GLY A 76 -9.13 -14.48 14.56
N ALA A 77 -8.57 -15.65 14.83
CA ALA A 77 -7.42 -15.85 15.71
C ALA A 77 -6.09 -15.61 14.93
N TYR A 78 -5.88 -14.38 14.52
CA TYR A 78 -4.70 -13.93 13.75
C TYR A 78 -4.01 -12.80 14.50
N THR A 79 -3.44 -13.12 15.65
CA THR A 79 -2.82 -12.14 16.56
C THR A 79 -1.77 -11.28 15.85
N GLY A 80 -1.98 -9.96 15.90
CA GLY A 80 -1.08 -8.98 15.28
C GLY A 80 -1.47 -8.55 13.86
N GLU A 81 -2.41 -9.25 13.20
CA GLU A 81 -2.87 -8.89 11.85
C GLU A 81 -3.98 -7.83 11.86
N VAL A 82 -4.08 -7.12 10.75
CA VAL A 82 -5.10 -6.09 10.50
C VAL A 82 -5.91 -6.48 9.28
N SER A 83 -7.24 -6.59 9.44
CA SER A 83 -8.13 -6.95 8.33
C SER A 83 -8.47 -5.77 7.42
N ALA A 84 -9.00 -6.07 6.23
CA ALA A 84 -9.44 -5.06 5.28
C ALA A 84 -10.56 -4.18 5.85
N ASP A 85 -11.49 -4.76 6.61
CA ASP A 85 -12.58 -4.01 7.24
C ASP A 85 -12.09 -3.04 8.31
N MET A 86 -11.08 -3.43 9.11
CA MET A 86 -10.46 -2.53 10.09
C MET A 86 -9.82 -1.32 9.39
N LEU A 87 -9.16 -1.53 8.26
CA LEU A 87 -8.54 -0.45 7.47
C LEU A 87 -9.59 0.46 6.83
N LYS A 88 -10.67 -0.12 6.30
CA LYS A 88 -11.78 0.61 5.71
C LYS A 88 -12.48 1.50 6.73
N ASP A 89 -12.76 0.98 7.93
CA ASP A 89 -13.39 1.73 9.02
C ASP A 89 -12.56 2.96 9.42
N LEU A 90 -11.24 2.84 9.38
CA LEU A 90 -10.32 3.96 9.60
C LEU A 90 -10.30 4.96 8.42
N GLY A 91 -10.93 4.66 7.28
CA GLY A 91 -10.96 5.51 6.09
C GLY A 91 -9.76 5.35 5.14
N VAL A 92 -9.00 4.28 5.28
CA VAL A 92 -7.89 3.94 4.36
C VAL A 92 -8.44 3.70 2.96
N LYS A 93 -7.74 4.23 1.94
CA LYS A 93 -8.13 4.09 0.53
C LYS A 93 -7.23 3.20 -0.30
N TYR A 94 -5.99 3.03 0.13
CA TYR A 94 -4.97 2.28 -0.61
C TYR A 94 -4.24 1.34 0.34
N VAL A 95 -3.86 0.17 -0.14
CA VAL A 95 -3.13 -0.83 0.64
C VAL A 95 -2.01 -1.41 -0.20
N ILE A 96 -0.77 -1.33 0.30
CA ILE A 96 0.37 -2.02 -0.31
C ILE A 96 0.22 -3.52 -0.02
N VAL A 97 0.39 -4.34 -1.05
CA VAL A 97 0.37 -5.80 -0.96
C VAL A 97 1.55 -6.41 -1.71
N GLY A 98 2.15 -7.45 -1.16
CA GLY A 98 3.24 -8.18 -1.80
C GLY A 98 4.56 -7.42 -1.88
N HIS A 99 4.82 -6.45 -0.99
CA HIS A 99 6.08 -5.71 -0.97
C HIS A 99 7.28 -6.66 -0.85
N SER A 100 8.38 -6.38 -1.54
CA SER A 100 9.57 -7.24 -1.58
C SER A 100 10.10 -7.61 -0.18
N GLU A 101 10.11 -6.66 0.75
CA GLU A 101 10.51 -6.92 2.14
C GLU A 101 9.59 -7.94 2.82
N ARG A 102 8.28 -7.91 2.55
CA ARG A 102 7.35 -8.90 3.12
C ARG A 102 7.49 -10.28 2.48
N ARG A 103 7.79 -10.33 1.20
CA ARG A 103 8.15 -11.59 0.53
C ARG A 103 9.44 -12.19 1.10
N GLN A 104 10.44 -11.34 1.33
CA GLN A 104 11.75 -11.76 1.83
C GLN A 104 11.76 -12.14 3.33
N TYR A 105 11.15 -11.32 4.17
CA TYR A 105 11.26 -11.46 5.63
C TYR A 105 10.06 -12.13 6.29
N PHE A 106 8.89 -12.13 5.64
CA PHE A 106 7.63 -12.61 6.19
C PHE A 106 6.98 -13.70 5.33
N CYS A 107 7.75 -14.31 4.43
CA CYS A 107 7.34 -15.45 3.62
C CYS A 107 6.04 -15.23 2.82
N GLU A 108 5.75 -14.01 2.38
CA GLU A 108 4.61 -13.75 1.51
C GLU A 108 4.83 -14.37 0.13
N THR A 109 3.86 -15.16 -0.32
CA THR A 109 3.84 -15.81 -1.63
C THR A 109 2.86 -15.10 -2.57
N ASP A 110 2.92 -15.42 -3.89
CA ASP A 110 1.95 -14.88 -4.85
C ASP A 110 0.51 -15.28 -4.50
N GLN A 111 0.30 -16.48 -3.98
CA GLN A 111 -1.01 -16.94 -3.53
C GLN A 111 -1.54 -16.14 -2.34
N THR A 112 -0.69 -15.83 -1.35
CA THR A 112 -1.11 -14.99 -0.20
C THR A 112 -1.35 -13.55 -0.64
N VAL A 113 -0.54 -13.03 -1.55
CA VAL A 113 -0.72 -11.69 -2.13
C VAL A 113 -2.02 -11.62 -2.93
N ASN A 114 -2.35 -12.63 -3.75
CA ASN A 114 -3.62 -12.71 -4.47
C ASN A 114 -4.82 -12.64 -3.51
N LYS A 115 -4.82 -13.43 -2.42
CA LYS A 115 -5.87 -13.37 -1.39
C LYS A 115 -6.00 -11.96 -0.79
N LYS A 116 -4.87 -11.30 -0.49
CA LYS A 116 -4.86 -9.92 0.01
C LYS A 116 -5.43 -8.93 -0.99
N VAL A 117 -5.11 -9.07 -2.27
CA VAL A 117 -5.68 -8.23 -3.34
C VAL A 117 -7.20 -8.35 -3.36
N HIS A 118 -7.73 -9.59 -3.31
CA HIS A 118 -9.18 -9.82 -3.25
C HIS A 118 -9.81 -9.18 -2.01
N ALA A 119 -9.20 -9.35 -0.83
CA ALA A 119 -9.71 -8.75 0.40
C ALA A 119 -9.80 -7.22 0.30
N VAL A 120 -8.75 -6.57 -0.24
CA VAL A 120 -8.72 -5.11 -0.45
C VAL A 120 -9.79 -4.65 -1.43
N LEU A 121 -9.95 -5.35 -2.56
CA LEU A 121 -10.96 -5.02 -3.58
C LEU A 121 -12.38 -5.22 -3.05
N ASN A 122 -12.65 -6.32 -2.36
CA ASN A 122 -13.96 -6.63 -1.77
C ASN A 122 -14.35 -5.58 -0.72
N ALA A 123 -13.39 -5.04 0.02
CA ALA A 123 -13.62 -3.94 0.95
C ALA A 123 -13.82 -2.58 0.24
N GLY A 124 -13.67 -2.50 -1.08
CA GLY A 124 -13.82 -1.26 -1.86
C GLY A 124 -12.61 -0.33 -1.78
N MET A 125 -11.45 -0.85 -1.39
CA MET A 125 -10.18 -0.13 -1.39
C MET A 125 -9.34 -0.46 -2.65
N ASN A 126 -8.24 0.25 -2.83
CA ASN A 126 -7.35 0.09 -3.99
C ASN A 126 -6.05 -0.61 -3.57
N PRO A 127 -5.74 -1.80 -4.06
CA PRO A 127 -4.45 -2.44 -3.81
C PRO A 127 -3.33 -1.77 -4.62
N ILE A 128 -2.17 -1.61 -4.00
CA ILE A 128 -0.90 -1.29 -4.65
C ILE A 128 -0.09 -2.57 -4.67
N ILE A 129 -0.16 -3.28 -5.79
CA ILE A 129 0.48 -4.58 -5.94
C ILE A 129 1.95 -4.37 -6.28
N CYS A 130 2.83 -4.87 -5.41
CA CYS A 130 4.27 -4.82 -5.64
C CYS A 130 4.72 -6.07 -6.41
N VAL A 131 5.37 -5.82 -7.53
CA VAL A 131 5.96 -6.85 -8.40
C VAL A 131 7.41 -6.49 -8.70
N GLY A 132 8.26 -7.47 -8.87
CA GLY A 132 9.68 -7.27 -9.18
C GLY A 132 10.46 -8.56 -9.09
N GLU A 133 11.64 -8.56 -9.70
CA GLU A 133 12.62 -9.65 -9.65
C GLU A 133 13.70 -9.38 -8.60
N SER A 134 14.40 -10.43 -8.16
CA SER A 134 15.61 -10.32 -7.36
C SER A 134 16.80 -9.92 -8.25
N LEU A 135 17.92 -9.50 -7.61
CA LEU A 135 19.17 -9.21 -8.33
C LEU A 135 19.65 -10.45 -9.09
N GLU A 136 19.64 -11.61 -8.45
CA GLU A 136 20.02 -12.88 -9.06
C GLU A 136 19.19 -13.22 -10.30
N GLN A 137 17.87 -13.05 -10.23
CA GLN A 137 16.97 -13.27 -11.37
C GLN A 137 17.24 -12.31 -12.52
N ARG A 138 17.60 -11.07 -12.23
CA ARG A 138 18.02 -10.07 -13.22
C ARG A 138 19.35 -10.47 -13.88
N GLU A 139 20.34 -10.85 -13.09
CA GLU A 139 21.66 -11.23 -13.58
C GLU A 139 21.64 -12.53 -14.39
N THR A 140 20.76 -13.47 -14.06
CA THR A 140 20.55 -14.71 -14.82
C THR A 140 19.65 -14.52 -16.04
N GLY A 141 19.09 -13.31 -16.27
CA GLY A 141 18.31 -13.00 -17.46
C GLY A 141 16.88 -13.54 -17.49
N ILE A 142 16.37 -14.09 -16.37
CA ILE A 142 15.02 -14.68 -16.26
C ILE A 142 13.93 -13.67 -15.84
N THR A 143 14.21 -12.38 -15.83
CA THR A 143 13.28 -11.33 -15.40
C THR A 143 11.91 -11.45 -16.07
N ASN A 144 11.85 -11.63 -17.38
CA ASN A 144 10.58 -11.71 -18.13
C ASN A 144 9.76 -12.93 -17.73
N GLU A 145 10.40 -14.07 -17.58
CA GLU A 145 9.75 -15.31 -17.15
C GLU A 145 9.22 -15.16 -15.73
N TRP A 146 10.05 -14.62 -14.83
CA TRP A 146 9.67 -14.38 -13.45
C TRP A 146 8.49 -13.42 -13.32
N LEU A 147 8.53 -12.27 -13.99
CA LEU A 147 7.44 -11.30 -13.96
C LEU A 147 6.16 -11.86 -14.62
N SER A 148 6.27 -12.77 -15.58
CA SER A 148 5.12 -13.46 -16.14
C SER A 148 4.41 -14.36 -15.11
N LEU A 149 5.16 -15.00 -14.20
CA LEU A 149 4.59 -15.84 -13.14
C LEU A 149 3.89 -15.02 -12.05
N ILE A 150 4.28 -13.78 -11.84
CA ILE A 150 3.68 -12.89 -10.83
C ILE A 150 2.21 -12.54 -11.14
N HIS A 151 1.71 -12.79 -12.35
CA HIS A 151 0.28 -12.66 -12.65
C HIS A 151 -0.62 -13.48 -11.72
N ILE A 152 -0.09 -14.50 -11.04
CA ILE A 152 -0.80 -15.24 -9.98
C ILE A 152 -1.22 -14.31 -8.81
N SER A 153 -0.47 -13.24 -8.57
CA SER A 153 -0.80 -12.22 -7.55
C SER A 153 -1.97 -11.32 -7.96
N GLU A 154 -2.30 -11.25 -9.24
CA GLU A 154 -3.36 -10.41 -9.77
C GLU A 154 -4.67 -11.21 -9.91
N PRO A 155 -5.83 -10.61 -9.54
CA PRO A 155 -7.11 -11.24 -9.81
C PRO A 155 -7.36 -11.26 -11.33
N THR A 156 -7.64 -12.42 -11.88
CA THR A 156 -8.17 -12.53 -13.24
C THR A 156 -9.55 -11.87 -13.27
N ARG A 157 -9.78 -11.00 -14.24
CA ARG A 157 -11.09 -10.39 -14.51
C ARG A 157 -12.04 -11.41 -15.11
#